data_dc9073d38366ab4ab2dda1b47dcddc6a
#
_entry.id   dc9073d38366ab4ab2dda1b47dcddc6a
#
_cell.length_a   1.000
_cell.length_b   1.000
_cell.length_c   1.000
_cell.angle_alpha   90.00
_cell.angle_beta   90.00
_cell.angle_gamma   90.00
#
_symmetry.space_group_name_H-M   'P 1'
#
loop_
_entity.id
_entity.type
_entity.pdbx_description
1 polymer ?
#
loop_
_entity_poly.entity_id
_entity_poly.type
_entity_poly.pdbx_seq_one_letter_code
_entity_poly.pdbx_strand_id
1 'polypeptide(L)' 'MDKNMKILIVDDFSTMRRIIKNLLRDLGYNNTHEADDGNTALPMLKNGDYQFVVTDWNMPGMQG' A
#
# COMPACT_ATOMS: atom_id res chain seq x y z
N MET A 1 14.74 0.87 -11.16
CA MET A 1 13.90 0.14 -10.18
C MET A 1 13.04 -0.88 -10.90
N ASP A 2 12.81 -2.00 -10.25
CA ASP A 2 11.97 -3.05 -10.80
C ASP A 2 10.50 -2.62 -10.81
N LYS A 3 9.91 -2.52 -11.99
CA LYS A 3 8.51 -2.13 -12.14
C LYS A 3 7.53 -3.21 -11.68
N ASN A 4 8.01 -4.42 -11.44
CA ASN A 4 7.21 -5.52 -10.90
C ASN A 4 7.27 -5.63 -9.39
N MET A 5 7.96 -4.71 -8.72
CA MET A 5 8.05 -4.79 -7.27
C MET A 5 6.67 -4.72 -6.63
N LYS A 6 6.53 -5.44 -5.55
CA LYS A 6 5.26 -5.57 -4.85
C LYS A 6 5.07 -4.40 -3.90
N ILE A 7 4.01 -3.65 -4.10
CA ILE A 7 3.73 -2.41 -3.36
C ILE A 7 2.42 -2.58 -2.59
N LEU A 8 2.45 -2.21 -1.31
CA LEU A 8 1.24 -2.16 -0.49
C LEU A 8 0.86 -0.70 -0.25
N ILE A 9 -0.40 -0.39 -0.53
CA ILE A 9 -0.99 0.93 -0.29
C ILE A 9 -1.92 0.81 0.91
N VAL A 10 -1.62 1.54 1.99
CA VAL A 10 -2.40 1.49 3.22
C VAL A 10 -3.00 2.85 3.49
N ASP A 11 -4.33 2.93 3.46
CA ASP A 11 -5.07 4.16 3.72
C ASP A 11 -6.50 3.79 4.06
N ASP A 12 -7.12 4.49 5.01
CA ASP A 12 -8.50 4.23 5.39
C ASP A 12 -9.51 4.77 4.38
N PHE A 13 -9.10 5.66 3.48
CA PHE A 13 -9.98 6.19 2.43
C PHE A 13 -9.78 5.42 1.12
N SER A 14 -10.84 4.78 0.64
CA SER A 14 -10.78 4.04 -0.63
C SER A 14 -10.48 4.95 -1.81
N THR A 15 -10.97 6.18 -1.78
CA THR A 15 -10.70 7.16 -2.83
C THR A 15 -9.21 7.48 -2.91
N MET A 16 -8.57 7.68 -1.76
CA MET A 16 -7.13 7.96 -1.71
C MET A 16 -6.32 6.77 -2.20
N ARG A 17 -6.68 5.55 -1.79
CA ARG A 17 -6.01 4.35 -2.30
C ARG A 17 -6.08 4.26 -3.81
N ARG A 18 -7.25 4.59 -4.39
CA ARG A 18 -7.43 4.59 -5.85
C ARG A 18 -6.53 5.61 -6.53
N ILE A 19 -6.44 6.81 -5.96
CA ILE A 19 -5.59 7.87 -6.52
C ILE A 19 -4.13 7.41 -6.53
N ILE A 20 -3.65 6.89 -5.41
CA ILE A 20 -2.27 6.41 -5.29
C ILE A 20 -2.01 5.26 -6.27
N LYS A 21 -2.93 4.32 -6.35
CA LYS A 21 -2.82 3.18 -7.27
C LYS A 21 -2.71 3.66 -8.71
N ASN A 22 -3.54 4.63 -9.09
CA ASN A 22 -3.52 5.17 -10.46
C ASN A 22 -2.22 5.90 -10.76
N LEU A 23 -1.70 6.67 -9.80
CA LEU A 23 -0.41 7.35 -9.96
C LEU A 23 0.72 6.34 -10.15
N LEU A 24 0.74 5.30 -9.35
CA LEU A 24 1.75 4.25 -9.46
C LEU A 24 1.65 3.52 -10.80
N ARG A 25 0.44 3.23 -11.23
CA ARG A 25 0.21 2.60 -12.54
C ARG A 25 0.73 3.47 -13.67
N ASP A 26 0.49 4.78 -13.60
CA ASP A 26 0.97 5.71 -14.62
C ASP A 26 2.50 5.77 -14.66
N LEU A 27 3.15 5.49 -13.55
CA LEU A 27 4.60 5.38 -13.47
C LEU A 27 5.13 4.00 -13.89
N GLY A 28 4.23 3.07 -14.20
CA GLY A 28 4.60 1.73 -14.64
C GLY A 28 4.55 0.65 -13.56
N TYR A 29 4.13 0.98 -12.34
CA TYR A 29 4.06 0.03 -11.24
C TYR A 29 2.65 -0.55 -11.16
N ASN A 30 2.49 -1.82 -11.55
CA ASN A 30 1.18 -2.46 -11.62
C ASN A 30 0.95 -3.54 -10.56
N ASN A 31 1.98 -3.91 -9.81
CA ASN A 31 1.86 -4.94 -8.78
C ASN A 31 1.55 -4.30 -7.43
N THR A 32 0.37 -3.68 -7.35
CA THR A 32 -0.06 -2.95 -6.16
C THR A 32 -1.18 -3.69 -5.44
N HIS A 33 -1.16 -3.63 -4.13
CA HIS A 33 -2.16 -4.23 -3.25
C HIS A 33 -2.61 -3.17 -2.26
N GLU A 34 -3.78 -3.36 -1.66
CA GLU A 34 -4.39 -2.36 -0.79
C GLU A 34 -4.77 -2.93 0.56
N ALA A 35 -4.65 -2.11 1.59
CA ALA A 35 -5.19 -2.38 2.91
C ALA A 35 -5.86 -1.11 3.43
N ASP A 36 -6.92 -1.29 4.22
CA ASP A 36 -7.71 -0.17 4.71
C ASP A 36 -7.20 0.38 6.05
N ASP A 37 -6.45 -0.41 6.80
CA ASP A 37 -5.84 0.04 8.05
C ASP A 37 -4.64 -0.85 8.43
N GLY A 38 -4.01 -0.49 9.56
CA GLY A 38 -2.85 -1.23 10.04
C GLY A 38 -3.15 -2.67 10.43
N ASN A 39 -4.35 -2.93 10.93
CA ASN A 39 -4.73 -4.29 11.32
C ASN A 39 -4.84 -5.21 10.12
N THR A 40 -5.29 -4.68 8.99
CA THR A 40 -5.31 -5.41 7.72
C THR A 40 -3.92 -5.50 7.10
N ALA A 41 -3.15 -4.41 7.17
CA ALA A 41 -1.84 -4.32 6.55
C ALA A 41 -0.82 -5.25 7.20
N LEU A 42 -0.84 -5.40 8.53
CA LEU A 42 0.18 -6.17 9.24
C LEU A 42 0.26 -7.63 8.80
N PRO A 43 -0.85 -8.37 8.70
CA PRO A 43 -0.78 -9.74 8.18
C PRO A 43 -0.27 -9.80 6.74
N MET A 44 -0.66 -8.82 5.92
CA MET A 44 -0.19 -8.76 4.54
C MET A 44 1.32 -8.55 4.48
N LEU A 45 1.84 -7.65 5.31
CA LEU A 45 3.27 -7.37 5.37
C LEU A 45 4.06 -8.60 5.83
N LYS A 46 3.52 -9.37 6.77
CA LYS A 46 4.19 -10.57 7.28
C LYS A 46 4.27 -11.68 6.24
N ASN A 47 3.26 -11.78 5.38
CA ASN A 47 3.12 -12.93 4.48
C ASN A 47 3.36 -12.58 3.00
N GLY A 48 3.51 -11.30 2.67
CA GLY A 48 3.36 -10.85 1.31
C GLY A 48 4.63 -10.43 0.58
N ASP A 49 5.79 -10.40 1.20
CA ASP A 49 7.05 -10.00 0.57
C ASP A 49 6.98 -8.64 -0.13
N TYR A 50 6.36 -7.66 0.51
CA TYR A 50 6.25 -6.33 -0.05
C TYR A 50 7.58 -5.61 0.00
N GLN A 51 7.93 -4.97 -1.11
CA GLN A 51 9.19 -4.23 -1.26
C GLN A 51 9.03 -2.75 -0.99
N PHE A 52 7.79 -2.26 -1.04
CA PHE A 52 7.50 -0.85 -0.79
C PHE A 52 6.12 -0.71 -0.15
N VAL A 53 5.98 0.22 0.79
CA VAL A 53 4.71 0.48 1.46
C VAL A 53 4.42 1.98 1.42
N VAL A 54 3.25 2.34 0.91
CA VAL A 54 2.76 3.72 0.93
C VAL A 54 1.66 3.78 1.98
N THR A 55 1.82 4.60 3.00
CA THR A 55 0.87 4.65 4.09
C THR A 55 0.62 6.09 4.55
N ASP A 56 -0.62 6.35 5.00
CA ASP A 56 -0.95 7.56 5.74
C ASP A 56 -0.52 7.31 7.20
N TRP A 57 0.43 8.12 7.66
CA TRP A 57 1.03 7.91 8.97
C TRP A 57 0.10 8.21 10.15
N ASN A 58 -1.01 8.89 9.91
CA ASN A 58 -2.00 9.17 10.95
C ASN A 58 -2.97 8.03 11.18
N MET A 59 -2.76 6.91 10.53
CA MET A 59 -3.68 5.79 10.57
C MET A 59 -3.58 5.03 11.91
N PRO A 60 -4.72 4.77 12.59
CA PRO A 60 -4.70 3.94 13.79
C PRO A 60 -4.15 2.55 13.49
N GLY A 61 -3.37 2.01 14.42
CA GLY A 61 -2.78 0.69 14.27
C GLY A 61 -1.42 0.68 13.58
N MET A 62 -1.02 1.79 12.96
CA MET A 62 0.28 1.94 12.32
C MET A 62 1.17 2.90 13.06
N GLN A 63 0.70 3.44 14.17
CA GLN A 63 1.45 4.34 15.03
C GLN A 63 2.35 3.52 15.94
N GLY A 64 3.61 3.78 15.82
CA GLY A 64 4.44 3.03 16.64
C GLY A 64 5.62 3.45 17.15
#